data_d72a1f00c74394708e33393797eb6f2d
#
_entry.id   d72a1f00c74394708e33393797eb6f2d
#
_cell.length_a   1.000
_cell.length_b   1.000
_cell.length_c   1.000
_cell.angle_alpha   90.00
_cell.angle_beta   90.00
_cell.angle_gamma   90.00
#
_symmetry.space_group_name_H-M   'P 1'
#
loop_
_entity.id
_entity.type
_entity.pdbx_description
1 polymer ?
#
loop_
_entity_poly.entity_id
_entity_poly.type
_entity_poly.pdbx_seq_one_letter_code
_entity_poly.pdbx_strand_id
1 'polypeptide(L)'
;TRYAMAQREIALAIGEPPATKGYPPSCFAKLPALVERSGNGLHGVGSITAFYTVLSEGDDQQDPIADAARAILDGHIVLSRALAETGHFPAIDIEQSASRVMHNVVSRGHFDLARNFRAVYSRYQKSRDLVQVGAYMSGSDPALDEAIRLQPQMAVFLQQDMFEAASMDQSVTAMASVLDR
;
A
#
# COMPACT_ATOMS: atom_id res chain seq x y z
N THR A 1 7.56 14.02 2.52
CA THR A 1 7.10 15.34 2.01
C THR A 1 7.95 16.49 2.52
N ARG A 2 8.19 16.63 3.83
CA ARG A 2 8.95 17.77 4.40
C ARG A 2 10.36 17.89 3.85
N TYR A 3 11.05 16.77 3.63
CA TYR A 3 12.37 16.78 3.00
C TYR A 3 12.30 17.34 1.57
N ALA A 4 11.33 16.90 0.77
CA ALA A 4 11.14 17.40 -0.59
C ALA A 4 10.82 18.90 -0.60
N MET A 5 9.98 19.37 0.33
CA MET A 5 9.67 20.80 0.48
C MET A 5 10.91 21.63 0.83
N ALA A 6 11.73 21.15 1.77
CA ALA A 6 12.99 21.82 2.13
C ALA A 6 13.96 21.90 0.94
N GLN A 7 14.10 20.81 0.17
CA GLN A 7 14.93 20.82 -1.05
C GLN A 7 14.38 21.79 -2.11
N ARG A 8 13.05 21.88 -2.24
CA ARG A 8 12.40 22.86 -3.12
C ARG A 8 12.77 24.29 -2.72
N GLU A 9 12.65 24.63 -1.43
CA GLU A 9 12.99 25.99 -0.96
C GLU A 9 14.46 26.35 -1.24
N ILE A 10 15.38 25.41 -0.98
CA ILE A 10 16.80 25.60 -1.26
C ILE A 10 17.03 25.85 -2.76
N ALA A 11 16.45 25.00 -3.61
CA ALA A 11 16.65 25.09 -5.06
C ALA A 11 16.07 26.38 -5.64
N LEU A 12 14.88 26.80 -5.20
CA LEU A 12 14.28 28.07 -5.61
C LEU A 12 15.11 29.28 -5.13
N ALA A 13 15.66 29.22 -3.91
CA ALA A 13 16.47 30.29 -3.35
C ALA A 13 17.77 30.54 -4.14
N ILE A 14 18.34 29.50 -4.76
CA ILE A 14 19.52 29.63 -5.64
C ILE A 14 19.17 29.91 -7.11
N GLY A 15 17.87 30.13 -7.41
CA GLY A 15 17.40 30.53 -8.74
C GLY A 15 17.13 29.38 -9.71
N GLU A 16 17.06 28.13 -9.24
CA GLU A 16 16.66 27.00 -10.10
C GLU A 16 15.17 27.16 -10.50
N PRO A 17 14.84 27.09 -11.80
CA PRO A 17 13.46 27.25 -12.23
C PRO A 17 12.57 26.10 -11.75
N PRO A 18 11.32 26.39 -11.31
CA PRO A 18 10.36 25.37 -10.98
C PRO A 18 9.93 24.59 -12.24
N ALA A 19 9.70 23.29 -12.07
CA ALA A 19 9.21 22.41 -13.12
C ALA A 19 7.84 21.81 -12.70
N THR A 20 7.81 20.54 -12.27
CA THR A 20 6.57 19.82 -11.99
C THR A 20 5.97 20.26 -10.66
N LYS A 21 4.74 20.80 -10.69
CA LYS A 21 4.01 21.33 -9.50
C LYS A 21 4.88 22.25 -8.61
N GLY A 22 5.75 23.04 -9.25
CA GLY A 22 6.61 23.98 -8.54
C GLY A 22 7.87 23.37 -7.90
N TYR A 23 8.14 22.10 -8.11
CA TYR A 23 9.39 21.47 -7.68
C TYR A 23 10.45 21.57 -8.77
N PRO A 24 11.63 22.12 -8.47
CA PRO A 24 12.77 22.08 -9.37
C PRO A 24 13.32 20.67 -9.60
N PRO A 25 13.98 20.39 -10.74
CA PRO A 25 14.53 19.06 -11.05
C PRO A 25 15.49 18.50 -10.01
N SER A 26 16.28 19.36 -9.37
CA SER A 26 17.24 18.95 -8.32
C SER A 26 16.57 18.30 -7.11
N CYS A 27 15.30 18.67 -6.81
CA CYS A 27 14.55 18.05 -5.71
C CYS A 27 14.34 16.55 -5.95
N PHE A 28 13.99 16.16 -7.18
CA PHE A 28 13.80 14.76 -7.55
C PHE A 28 15.11 13.98 -7.52
N ALA A 29 16.21 14.58 -7.93
CA ALA A 29 17.55 13.96 -7.88
C ALA A 29 18.03 13.68 -6.43
N LYS A 30 17.50 14.41 -5.44
CA LYS A 30 17.83 14.22 -4.02
C LYS A 30 17.08 13.09 -3.34
N LEU A 31 15.93 12.66 -3.89
CA LEU A 31 15.13 11.60 -3.29
C LEU A 31 15.83 10.23 -3.32
N PRO A 32 16.39 9.75 -4.45
CA PRO A 32 17.17 8.53 -4.47
C PRO A 32 18.34 8.56 -3.48
N ALA A 33 19.10 9.66 -3.43
CA ALA A 33 20.22 9.81 -2.51
C ALA A 33 19.81 9.71 -1.03
N LEU A 34 18.59 10.12 -0.67
CA LEU A 34 18.05 9.91 0.68
C LEU A 34 17.70 8.43 0.91
N VAL A 35 17.03 7.78 -0.05
CA VAL A 35 16.56 6.39 0.08
C VAL A 35 17.73 5.41 0.13
N GLU A 36 18.76 5.61 -0.69
CA GLU A 36 19.98 4.77 -0.74
C GLU A 36 20.78 4.73 0.56
N ARG A 37 20.49 5.61 1.51
CA ARG A 37 21.09 5.57 2.86
C ARG A 37 20.50 4.51 3.77
N SER A 38 19.38 3.91 3.40
CA SER A 38 18.75 2.80 4.08
C SER A 38 18.99 1.48 3.33
N GLY A 39 18.70 0.36 3.97
CA GLY A 39 18.87 -0.96 3.39
C GLY A 39 19.93 -1.80 4.12
N ASN A 40 20.42 -2.82 3.45
CA ASN A 40 21.42 -3.72 4.01
C ASN A 40 22.81 -3.08 4.03
N GLY A 41 23.50 -3.23 5.16
CA GLY A 41 24.91 -2.90 5.28
C GLY A 41 25.82 -3.94 4.64
N LEU A 42 27.13 -3.73 4.72
CA LEU A 42 28.11 -4.75 4.36
C LEU A 42 27.95 -5.99 5.25
N HIS A 43 28.44 -7.15 4.79
CA HIS A 43 28.34 -8.41 5.52
C HIS A 43 28.68 -8.25 7.01
N GLY A 44 27.72 -8.59 7.89
CA GLY A 44 27.88 -8.54 9.35
C GLY A 44 27.65 -7.16 10.01
N VAL A 45 27.32 -6.12 9.27
CA VAL A 45 27.15 -4.75 9.80
C VAL A 45 25.69 -4.38 10.12
N GLY A 46 24.73 -5.24 9.77
CA GLY A 46 23.30 -4.99 10.03
C GLY A 46 22.58 -4.28 8.90
N SER A 47 21.38 -3.74 9.18
CA SER A 47 20.53 -3.08 8.20
C SER A 47 19.78 -1.88 8.80
N ILE A 48 19.35 -0.98 7.94
CA ILE A 48 18.50 0.17 8.30
C ILE A 48 17.17 0.00 7.57
N THR A 49 16.07 -0.18 8.32
CA THR A 49 14.72 -0.11 7.78
C THR A 49 14.21 1.32 7.88
N ALA A 50 13.75 1.88 6.76
CA ALA A 50 13.25 3.25 6.70
C ALA A 50 11.78 3.28 6.27
N PHE A 51 10.97 4.07 6.98
CA PHE A 51 9.60 4.40 6.62
C PHE A 51 9.52 5.88 6.22
N TYR A 52 9.17 6.13 4.97
CA TYR A 52 9.04 7.48 4.43
C TYR A 52 7.56 7.84 4.29
N THR A 53 7.15 8.93 4.93
CA THR A 53 5.77 9.42 4.84
C THR A 53 5.67 10.47 3.73
N VAL A 54 4.77 10.23 2.79
CA VAL A 54 4.41 11.18 1.73
C VAL A 54 2.95 11.56 1.92
N LEU A 55 2.69 12.87 2.06
CA LEU A 55 1.34 13.43 2.16
C LEU A 55 0.97 13.98 0.79
N SER A 56 -0.05 13.41 0.16
CA SER A 56 -0.63 13.92 -1.08
C SER A 56 -1.77 14.91 -0.76
N GLU A 57 -1.86 16.00 -1.49
CA GLU A 57 -2.94 16.95 -1.35
C GLU A 57 -4.21 16.41 -2.03
N GLY A 58 -5.34 16.41 -1.31
CA GLY A 58 -6.66 16.11 -1.88
C GLY A 58 -6.79 14.73 -2.54
N ASP A 59 -6.15 13.70 -1.99
CA ASP A 59 -6.12 12.34 -2.55
C ASP A 59 -5.52 12.24 -3.97
N ASP A 60 -4.69 13.23 -4.35
CA ASP A 60 -4.04 13.27 -5.66
C ASP A 60 -2.98 12.17 -5.80
N GLN A 61 -3.37 11.10 -6.46
CA GLN A 61 -2.50 9.97 -6.79
C GLN A 61 -1.34 10.34 -7.74
N GLN A 62 -1.45 11.47 -8.43
CA GLN A 62 -0.46 11.98 -9.38
C GLN A 62 0.46 13.05 -8.74
N ASP A 63 0.52 13.10 -7.40
CA ASP A 63 1.53 13.93 -6.73
C ASP A 63 2.93 13.52 -7.18
N PRO A 64 3.75 14.44 -7.72
CA PRO A 64 5.04 14.09 -8.30
C PRO A 64 6.05 13.57 -7.28
N ILE A 65 5.94 13.97 -6.01
CA ILE A 65 6.81 13.45 -4.94
C ILE A 65 6.38 12.03 -4.55
N ALA A 66 5.05 11.77 -4.48
CA ALA A 66 4.53 10.43 -4.23
C ALA A 66 4.91 9.47 -5.37
N ASP A 67 4.81 9.91 -6.63
CA ASP A 67 5.16 9.09 -7.78
C ASP A 67 6.67 8.80 -7.84
N ALA A 68 7.50 9.83 -7.65
CA ALA A 68 8.95 9.67 -7.57
C ALA A 68 9.35 8.72 -6.42
N ALA A 69 8.73 8.85 -5.25
CA ALA A 69 8.98 7.96 -4.11
C ALA A 69 8.58 6.51 -4.43
N ARG A 70 7.39 6.28 -5.02
CA ARG A 70 6.99 4.94 -5.45
C ARG A 70 7.96 4.32 -6.46
N ALA A 71 8.55 5.10 -7.33
CA ALA A 71 9.50 4.61 -8.34
C ALA A 71 10.78 4.04 -7.74
N ILE A 72 11.24 4.55 -6.59
CA ILE A 72 12.55 4.21 -6.00
C ILE A 72 12.47 3.33 -4.75
N LEU A 73 11.29 3.20 -4.11
CA LEU A 73 11.11 2.42 -2.88
C LEU A 73 10.82 0.94 -3.19
N ASP A 74 11.15 0.05 -2.25
CA ASP A 74 10.87 -1.39 -2.32
C ASP A 74 9.38 -1.75 -2.20
N GLY A 75 8.57 -0.80 -1.76
CA GLY A 75 7.13 -0.94 -1.65
C GLY A 75 6.50 0.34 -1.12
N HIS A 76 5.18 0.36 -1.11
CA HIS A 76 4.41 1.47 -0.56
C HIS A 76 3.10 0.98 0.06
N ILE A 77 2.66 1.67 1.09
CA ILE A 77 1.38 1.47 1.77
C ILE A 77 0.54 2.72 1.50
N VAL A 78 -0.61 2.53 0.86
CA VAL A 78 -1.56 3.61 0.57
C VAL A 78 -2.63 3.63 1.64
N LEU A 79 -2.87 4.80 2.24
CA LEU A 79 -3.98 5.04 3.15
C LEU A 79 -5.14 5.68 2.39
N SER A 80 -6.34 5.17 2.60
CA SER A 80 -7.56 5.63 1.95
C SER A 80 -8.44 6.42 2.91
N ARG A 81 -8.77 7.66 2.54
CA ARG A 81 -9.74 8.47 3.28
C ARG A 81 -11.12 7.81 3.29
N ALA A 82 -11.56 7.22 2.16
CA ALA A 82 -12.84 6.56 2.06
C ALA A 82 -12.98 5.38 3.04
N LEU A 83 -11.90 4.60 3.26
CA LEU A 83 -11.89 3.55 4.29
C LEU A 83 -11.98 4.16 5.70
N ALA A 84 -11.23 5.20 5.99
CA ALA A 84 -11.28 5.87 7.29
C ALA A 84 -12.67 6.45 7.62
N GLU A 85 -13.33 7.06 6.64
CA GLU A 85 -14.69 7.63 6.77
C GLU A 85 -15.74 6.57 7.08
N THR A 86 -15.52 5.32 6.66
CA THR A 86 -16.40 4.17 7.00
C THR A 86 -16.03 3.50 8.33
N GLY A 87 -15.05 4.02 9.07
CA GLY A 87 -14.58 3.43 10.31
C GLY A 87 -13.69 2.19 10.13
N HIS A 88 -13.18 1.95 8.93
CA HIS A 88 -12.26 0.85 8.65
C HIS A 88 -10.83 1.25 9.03
N PHE A 89 -10.32 0.70 10.11
CA PHE A 89 -8.96 0.96 10.59
C PHE A 89 -8.18 -0.35 10.81
N PRO A 90 -6.87 -0.37 10.45
CA PRO A 90 -6.14 0.69 9.74
C PRO A 90 -6.72 0.94 8.34
N ALA A 91 -6.73 2.19 7.90
CA ALA A 91 -7.34 2.59 6.63
C ALA A 91 -6.42 2.27 5.42
N ILE A 92 -5.87 1.06 5.37
CA ILE A 92 -4.91 0.62 4.36
C ILE A 92 -5.67 0.11 3.13
N ASP A 93 -5.42 0.75 1.98
CA ASP A 93 -5.88 0.25 0.69
C ASP A 93 -4.93 -0.85 0.19
N ILE A 94 -5.36 -2.10 0.30
CA ILE A 94 -4.53 -3.24 -0.10
C ILE A 94 -4.45 -3.40 -1.62
N GLU A 95 -5.36 -2.82 -2.40
CA GLU A 95 -5.30 -2.88 -3.86
C GLU A 95 -4.24 -1.93 -4.41
N GLN A 96 -4.12 -0.75 -3.81
CA GLN A 96 -3.15 0.26 -4.21
C GLN A 96 -1.78 0.11 -3.54
N SER A 97 -1.70 -0.65 -2.44
CA SER A 97 -0.45 -0.94 -1.75
C SER A 97 0.32 -2.05 -2.46
N ALA A 98 1.63 -1.99 -2.44
CA ALA A 98 2.48 -2.99 -3.10
C ALA A 98 3.81 -3.20 -2.39
N SER A 99 4.30 -4.45 -2.41
CA SER A 99 5.68 -4.82 -2.09
C SER A 99 6.35 -5.39 -3.34
N ARG A 100 7.48 -4.82 -3.74
CA ARG A 100 8.27 -5.29 -4.88
C ARG A 100 9.17 -6.44 -4.51
N VAL A 101 9.51 -6.57 -3.23
CA VAL A 101 10.49 -7.53 -2.72
C VAL A 101 9.84 -8.74 -2.02
N MET A 102 8.52 -8.78 -1.91
CA MET A 102 7.81 -9.84 -1.18
C MET A 102 8.23 -11.24 -1.62
N HIS A 103 8.37 -11.47 -2.93
CA HIS A 103 8.76 -12.77 -3.50
C HIS A 103 10.17 -13.23 -3.08
N ASN A 104 11.02 -12.32 -2.60
CA ASN A 104 12.38 -12.61 -2.14
C ASN A 104 12.47 -12.81 -0.61
N VAL A 105 11.48 -12.31 0.14
CA VAL A 105 11.58 -12.24 1.62
C VAL A 105 10.58 -13.14 2.35
N VAL A 106 9.61 -13.73 1.63
CA VAL A 106 8.64 -14.65 2.23
C VAL A 106 8.69 -16.03 1.54
N SER A 107 8.14 -17.05 2.20
CA SER A 107 7.99 -18.38 1.61
C SER A 107 7.02 -18.34 0.40
N ARG A 108 7.17 -19.30 -0.51
CA ARG A 108 6.29 -19.45 -1.66
C ARG A 108 4.82 -19.58 -1.25
N GLY A 109 4.54 -20.37 -0.20
CA GLY A 109 3.18 -20.54 0.34
C GLY A 109 2.58 -19.24 0.84
N HIS A 110 3.35 -18.44 1.58
CA HIS A 110 2.90 -17.11 2.03
C HIS A 110 2.64 -16.17 0.84
N PHE A 111 3.52 -16.16 -0.15
CA PHE A 111 3.35 -15.34 -1.35
C PHE A 111 2.07 -15.71 -2.12
N ASP A 112 1.85 -17.01 -2.36
CA ASP A 112 0.67 -17.49 -3.09
C ASP A 112 -0.63 -17.24 -2.31
N LEU A 113 -0.61 -17.40 -0.98
CA LEU A 113 -1.72 -17.09 -0.09
C LEU A 113 -2.11 -15.60 -0.18
N ALA A 114 -1.15 -14.70 -0.03
CA ALA A 114 -1.39 -13.26 -0.11
C ALA A 114 -1.90 -12.83 -1.50
N ARG A 115 -1.38 -13.43 -2.57
CA ARG A 115 -1.84 -13.20 -3.93
C ARG A 115 -3.29 -13.64 -4.12
N ASN A 116 -3.65 -14.82 -3.60
CA ASN A 116 -5.02 -15.33 -3.68
C ASN A 116 -5.99 -14.45 -2.88
N PHE A 117 -5.63 -14.09 -1.64
CA PHE A 117 -6.43 -13.19 -0.81
C PHE A 117 -6.73 -11.89 -1.55
N ARG A 118 -5.69 -11.25 -2.12
CA ARG A 118 -5.85 -10.01 -2.88
C ARG A 118 -6.72 -10.18 -4.13
N ALA A 119 -6.60 -11.31 -4.83
CA ALA A 119 -7.41 -11.59 -6.03
C ALA A 119 -8.90 -11.72 -5.69
N VAL A 120 -9.23 -12.44 -4.61
CA VAL A 120 -10.61 -12.59 -4.12
C VAL A 120 -11.18 -11.23 -3.66
N TYR A 121 -10.41 -10.48 -2.87
CA TYR A 121 -10.79 -9.14 -2.42
C TYR A 121 -11.06 -8.19 -3.59
N SER A 122 -10.15 -8.11 -4.55
CA SER A 122 -10.29 -7.23 -5.72
C SER A 122 -11.48 -7.61 -6.60
N ARG A 123 -11.81 -8.91 -6.71
CA ARG A 123 -12.99 -9.36 -7.45
C ARG A 123 -14.28 -8.82 -6.82
N TYR A 124 -14.40 -8.91 -5.49
CA TYR A 124 -15.54 -8.33 -4.78
C TYR A 124 -15.62 -6.82 -4.98
N GLN A 125 -14.48 -6.09 -4.79
CA GLN A 125 -14.46 -4.63 -4.92
C GLN A 125 -14.91 -4.15 -6.31
N LYS A 126 -14.48 -4.81 -7.38
CA LYS A 126 -14.88 -4.49 -8.77
C LYS A 126 -16.36 -4.71 -9.04
N SER A 127 -17.01 -5.60 -8.31
CA SER A 127 -18.41 -5.94 -8.49
C SER A 127 -19.30 -5.40 -7.38
N ARG A 128 -18.74 -4.65 -6.43
CA ARG A 128 -19.41 -4.16 -5.24
C ARG A 128 -20.70 -3.40 -5.57
N ASP A 129 -20.65 -2.51 -6.54
CA ASP A 129 -21.81 -1.69 -6.91
C ASP A 129 -22.94 -2.55 -7.49
N LEU A 130 -22.62 -3.55 -8.33
CA LEU A 130 -23.60 -4.49 -8.87
C LEU A 130 -24.27 -5.31 -7.77
N VAL A 131 -23.50 -5.73 -6.77
CA VAL A 131 -24.02 -6.47 -5.62
C VAL A 131 -24.91 -5.58 -4.75
N GLN A 132 -24.50 -4.34 -4.48
CA GLN A 132 -25.23 -3.40 -3.63
C GLN A 132 -26.58 -2.97 -4.23
N VAL A 133 -26.66 -2.77 -5.55
CA VAL A 133 -27.92 -2.43 -6.23
C VAL A 133 -28.80 -3.66 -6.53
N GLY A 134 -28.36 -4.86 -6.13
CA GLY A 134 -29.11 -6.10 -6.35
C GLY A 134 -29.14 -6.56 -7.83
N ALA A 135 -28.25 -6.05 -8.68
CA ALA A 135 -28.17 -6.42 -10.10
C ALA A 135 -27.38 -7.70 -10.34
N TYR A 136 -26.69 -8.24 -9.34
CA TYR A 136 -25.95 -9.49 -9.42
C TYR A 136 -26.88 -10.69 -9.14
N MET A 137 -26.85 -11.70 -10.01
CA MET A 137 -27.55 -12.98 -9.82
C MET A 137 -26.56 -14.01 -9.26
N SER A 138 -26.83 -14.52 -8.06
CA SER A 138 -26.06 -15.61 -7.47
C SER A 138 -26.05 -16.84 -8.39
N GLY A 139 -24.90 -17.49 -8.52
CA GLY A 139 -24.68 -18.63 -9.42
C GLY A 139 -24.25 -18.25 -10.84
N SER A 140 -24.27 -16.97 -11.22
CA SER A 140 -23.83 -16.53 -12.56
C SER A 140 -22.31 -16.51 -12.71
N ASP A 141 -21.56 -16.25 -11.63
CA ASP A 141 -20.10 -16.29 -11.56
C ASP A 141 -19.66 -16.96 -10.23
N PRO A 142 -19.29 -18.25 -10.27
CA PRO A 142 -18.88 -18.98 -9.07
C PRO A 142 -17.73 -18.33 -8.28
N ALA A 143 -16.82 -17.65 -8.98
CA ALA A 143 -15.69 -16.99 -8.32
C ALA A 143 -16.10 -15.66 -7.68
N LEU A 144 -17.11 -14.98 -8.19
CA LEU A 144 -17.71 -13.82 -7.52
C LEU A 144 -18.58 -14.26 -6.34
N ASP A 145 -19.33 -15.35 -6.46
CA ASP A 145 -20.08 -15.93 -5.34
C ASP A 145 -19.17 -16.26 -4.16
N GLU A 146 -18.00 -16.85 -4.44
CA GLU A 146 -16.98 -17.09 -3.42
C GLU A 146 -16.47 -15.79 -2.80
N ALA A 147 -16.15 -14.79 -3.60
CA ALA A 147 -15.70 -13.49 -3.12
C ALA A 147 -16.74 -12.79 -2.23
N ILE A 148 -18.02 -12.87 -2.58
CA ILE A 148 -19.13 -12.35 -1.78
C ILE A 148 -19.24 -13.11 -0.44
N ARG A 149 -19.13 -14.43 -0.47
CA ARG A 149 -19.17 -15.29 0.72
C ARG A 149 -18.05 -14.99 1.71
N LEU A 150 -16.84 -14.74 1.21
CA LEU A 150 -15.65 -14.49 2.03
C LEU A 150 -15.53 -13.05 2.50
N GLN A 151 -16.21 -12.10 1.84
CA GLN A 151 -16.06 -10.67 2.10
C GLN A 151 -16.18 -10.26 3.58
N PRO A 152 -17.18 -10.74 4.37
CA PRO A 152 -17.31 -10.34 5.77
C PRO A 152 -16.09 -10.74 6.62
N GLN A 153 -15.52 -11.90 6.36
CA GLN A 153 -14.36 -12.41 7.09
C GLN A 153 -13.07 -11.69 6.66
N MET A 154 -12.95 -11.37 5.37
CA MET A 154 -11.87 -10.53 4.85
C MET A 154 -11.91 -9.13 5.45
N ALA A 155 -13.08 -8.54 5.59
CA ALA A 155 -13.25 -7.23 6.21
C ALA A 155 -12.81 -7.24 7.69
N VAL A 156 -13.17 -8.28 8.45
CA VAL A 156 -12.74 -8.45 9.85
C VAL A 156 -11.21 -8.64 9.92
N PHE A 157 -10.63 -9.45 9.05
CA PHE A 157 -9.18 -9.67 9.01
C PHE A 157 -8.38 -8.41 8.70
N LEU A 158 -8.92 -7.53 7.86
CA LEU A 158 -8.27 -6.27 7.46
C LEU A 158 -8.43 -5.14 8.49
N GLN A 159 -9.25 -5.34 9.51
CA GLN A 159 -9.43 -4.39 10.61
C GLN A 159 -8.63 -4.85 11.84
N GLN A 160 -8.11 -3.89 12.58
CA GLN A 160 -7.34 -4.15 13.79
C GLN A 160 -7.57 -3.01 14.78
N ASP A 161 -7.82 -3.35 16.03
CA ASP A 161 -7.88 -2.33 17.11
C ASP A 161 -6.49 -1.73 17.34
N MET A 162 -6.45 -0.46 17.78
CA MET A 162 -5.19 0.24 18.01
C MET A 162 -4.33 -0.37 19.13
N PHE A 163 -4.93 -1.16 20.02
CA PHE A 163 -4.25 -1.85 21.11
C PHE A 163 -4.03 -3.35 20.83
N GLU A 164 -4.52 -3.84 19.70
CA GLU A 164 -4.33 -5.23 19.30
C GLU A 164 -2.94 -5.43 18.72
N ALA A 165 -2.23 -6.44 19.20
CA ALA A 165 -0.93 -6.84 18.66
C ALA A 165 -1.06 -8.20 17.99
N ALA A 166 -0.58 -8.30 16.75
CA ALA A 166 -0.51 -9.54 16.00
C ALA A 166 0.90 -9.78 15.45
N SER A 167 1.43 -10.99 15.63
CA SER A 167 2.68 -11.38 15.00
C SER A 167 2.47 -11.69 13.50
N MET A 168 3.56 -11.71 12.72
CA MET A 168 3.50 -12.11 11.33
C MET A 168 2.91 -13.51 11.14
N ASP A 169 3.31 -14.48 11.97
CA ASP A 169 2.82 -15.86 11.89
C ASP A 169 1.33 -15.96 12.20
N GLN A 170 0.85 -15.21 13.21
CA GLN A 170 -0.58 -15.11 13.52
C GLN A 170 -1.36 -14.52 12.35
N SER A 171 -0.85 -13.46 11.73
CA SER A 171 -1.48 -12.82 10.57
C SER A 171 -1.54 -13.75 9.35
N VAL A 172 -0.47 -14.49 9.07
CA VAL A 172 -0.46 -15.48 7.97
C VAL A 172 -1.44 -16.60 8.22
N THR A 173 -1.49 -17.13 9.46
CA THR A 173 -2.44 -18.17 9.85
C THR A 173 -3.90 -17.70 9.78
N ALA A 174 -4.17 -16.49 10.24
CA ALA A 174 -5.50 -15.89 10.16
C ALA A 174 -5.94 -15.67 8.70
N MET A 175 -5.03 -15.17 7.83
CA MET A 175 -5.30 -14.99 6.41
C MET A 175 -5.61 -16.33 5.72
N ALA A 176 -4.89 -17.41 6.04
CA ALA A 176 -5.18 -18.76 5.53
C ALA A 176 -6.58 -19.21 5.96
N SER A 177 -6.92 -19.04 7.24
CA SER A 177 -8.22 -19.44 7.79
C SER A 177 -9.42 -18.71 7.15
N VAL A 178 -9.21 -17.50 6.61
CA VAL A 178 -10.25 -16.76 5.85
C VAL A 178 -10.53 -17.42 4.52
N LEU A 179 -9.50 -17.94 3.83
CA LEU A 179 -9.64 -18.51 2.50
C LEU A 179 -10.04 -20.00 2.50
N ASP A 180 -9.80 -20.72 3.60
CA ASP A 180 -10.10 -22.15 3.74
C ASP A 180 -11.58 -22.42 4.11
N ARG A 181 -12.38 -21.39 4.29
CA ARG A 181 -13.82 -21.44 4.64
C ARG A 181 -14.70 -21.17 3.44
#